data_0722cbb5970631efbe95d7b7465da449
#
_entry.id   0722cbb5970631efbe95d7b7465da449
#
_cell.length_a   1.000
_cell.length_b   1.000
_cell.length_c   1.000
_cell.angle_alpha   90.00
_cell.angle_beta   90.00
_cell.angle_gamma   90.00
#
_symmetry.space_group_name_H-M   'P 1'
#
loop_
_entity.id
_entity.type
_entity.pdbx_description
1 polymer ?
#
loop_
_entity_poly.entity_id
_entity_poly.type
_entity_poly.pdbx_seq_one_letter_code
_entity_poly.pdbx_strand_id
1 'polypeptide(L)'
;MPTSVPPLPSDADLRSLVRFSTEDGLIWLSGQRMLLLHLASLSALRREMMETMGSAHTRRLLMRAGYASGERDAQLARQIRPDASLFDMFAVGPQLHRLEGAVRATPEVFEIDEAAGRLRCVVRWDHSWEAEMHGREWGPQEAPVCWMLLGYASGYTSAFFRRPALFKEVQCAACGHAHCLIEGRFVQEWPDGELLERDYAPESMLVRMEELQSQVEALRTGLQPSDEQGPLLGRSRAFQGAVELLRKAAPTQVTVLLTGETGVGKERFARALHAMSPRAGKPFVAVNCAALPAELIESELFGAEKGAYTGAGAARMGRFERAHGGTLMLDELGELPLPAQAKLLRVLQSGEVERLGGTQARKVDVRVIAATNVDLEQAVEQGRFRRDLLYRLNVYPIRIPALRERADDIALLAMHLLHKFSALHGKPVSGLSDRA
;
A
#
# COMPACT_ATOMS: atom_id res chain seq x y z
N MET A 1 -18.78 38.53 -22.64
CA MET A 1 -17.52 39.29 -22.57
C MET A 1 -16.74 38.71 -21.42
N PRO A 2 -15.45 38.43 -21.53
CA PRO A 2 -14.70 37.97 -20.36
C PRO A 2 -14.71 39.10 -19.32
N THR A 3 -15.31 38.86 -18.19
CA THR A 3 -15.24 39.76 -17.02
C THR A 3 -13.79 39.87 -16.61
N SER A 4 -13.19 41.03 -16.73
CA SER A 4 -11.80 41.26 -16.29
C SER A 4 -11.73 41.01 -14.81
N VAL A 5 -10.80 40.13 -14.40
CA VAL A 5 -10.54 39.85 -12.97
C VAL A 5 -10.11 41.18 -12.32
N PRO A 6 -10.70 41.55 -11.16
CA PRO A 6 -10.26 42.75 -10.46
C PRO A 6 -8.75 42.67 -10.10
N PRO A 7 -8.04 43.79 -10.02
CA PRO A 7 -6.67 43.79 -9.54
C PRO A 7 -6.62 43.27 -8.11
N LEU A 8 -5.52 42.56 -7.75
CA LEU A 8 -5.30 42.11 -6.37
C LEU A 8 -5.34 43.32 -5.43
N PRO A 9 -6.02 43.20 -4.27
CA PRO A 9 -6.04 44.26 -3.27
C PRO A 9 -4.63 44.50 -2.68
N SER A 10 -4.45 45.61 -1.92
CA SER A 10 -3.20 45.86 -1.19
C SER A 10 -2.91 44.74 -0.22
N ASP A 11 -1.64 44.36 -0.09
CA ASP A 11 -1.15 43.34 0.85
C ASP A 11 -0.55 43.93 2.14
N ALA A 12 -0.78 45.22 2.39
CA ALA A 12 -0.23 45.93 3.55
C ALA A 12 -0.76 45.32 4.88
N ASP A 13 -2.01 44.91 4.90
CA ASP A 13 -2.62 44.20 6.02
C ASP A 13 -1.91 42.87 6.32
N LEU A 14 -1.61 42.07 5.31
CA LEU A 14 -0.91 40.80 5.44
C LEU A 14 0.54 40.97 5.92
N ARG A 15 1.25 41.96 5.37
CA ARG A 15 2.63 42.27 5.79
C ARG A 15 2.71 42.64 7.25
N SER A 16 1.72 43.35 7.78
CA SER A 16 1.66 43.77 9.18
C SER A 16 1.50 42.60 10.17
N LEU A 17 1.05 41.43 9.68
CA LEU A 17 0.89 40.22 10.49
C LEU A 17 2.17 39.41 10.65
N VAL A 18 3.22 39.70 9.85
CA VAL A 18 4.53 39.05 9.99
C VAL A 18 5.28 39.67 11.12
N ARG A 19 5.71 38.88 12.10
CA ARG A 19 6.51 39.32 13.26
C ARG A 19 7.76 38.47 13.38
N PHE A 20 8.89 39.15 13.57
CA PHE A 20 10.17 38.53 13.87
C PHE A 20 10.52 38.80 15.34
N SER A 21 10.63 37.75 16.15
CA SER A 21 11.15 37.82 17.49
C SER A 21 12.58 37.29 17.50
N THR A 22 13.55 38.18 17.42
CA THR A 22 14.96 37.80 17.41
C THR A 22 15.44 37.27 18.76
N GLU A 23 14.83 37.71 19.86
CA GLU A 23 15.14 37.25 21.22
C GLU A 23 14.72 35.81 21.44
N ASP A 24 13.54 35.43 20.94
CA ASP A 24 12.99 34.06 21.08
C ASP A 24 13.37 33.16 19.92
N GLY A 25 13.93 33.71 18.83
CA GLY A 25 14.22 32.98 17.61
C GLY A 25 12.95 32.50 16.88
N LEU A 26 11.86 33.29 16.97
CA LEU A 26 10.55 32.91 16.44
C LEU A 26 10.11 33.86 15.33
N ILE A 27 9.45 33.29 14.31
CA ILE A 27 8.77 34.04 13.24
C ILE A 27 7.29 33.68 13.30
N TRP A 28 6.44 34.68 13.25
CA TRP A 28 5.00 34.52 13.31
C TRP A 28 4.32 35.17 12.11
N LEU A 29 3.27 34.53 11.60
CA LEU A 29 2.32 35.09 10.65
C LEU A 29 0.93 34.88 11.24
N SER A 30 0.28 35.97 11.67
CA SER A 30 -1.08 35.93 12.26
C SER A 30 -1.25 34.86 13.36
N GLY A 31 -0.27 34.76 14.28
CA GLY A 31 -0.31 33.77 15.35
C GLY A 31 0.14 32.34 14.97
N GLN A 32 0.42 32.08 13.70
CA GLN A 32 1.02 30.83 13.24
C GLN A 32 2.54 30.95 13.24
N ARG A 33 3.23 29.91 13.75
CA ARG A 33 4.68 29.87 13.74
C ARG A 33 5.20 29.55 12.35
N MET A 34 6.11 30.37 11.84
CA MET A 34 6.76 30.22 10.55
C MET A 34 8.22 29.82 10.70
N LEU A 35 8.80 29.30 9.63
CA LEU A 35 10.23 29.02 9.51
C LEU A 35 10.73 29.63 8.20
N LEU A 36 11.93 30.22 8.25
CA LEU A 36 12.69 30.55 7.04
C LEU A 36 13.60 29.37 6.70
N LEU A 37 13.39 28.79 5.54
CA LEU A 37 14.19 27.69 5.05
C LEU A 37 14.91 28.10 3.76
N HIS A 38 16.16 27.68 3.62
CA HIS A 38 16.84 27.81 2.35
C HIS A 38 16.21 26.89 1.31
N LEU A 39 16.03 27.39 0.10
CA LEU A 39 15.50 26.60 -1.01
C LEU A 39 16.33 25.33 -1.26
N ALA A 40 17.66 25.41 -1.08
CA ALA A 40 18.55 24.26 -1.18
C ALA A 40 18.20 23.12 -0.21
N SER A 41 17.69 23.44 1.00
CA SER A 41 17.28 22.43 1.98
C SER A 41 16.01 21.71 1.53
N LEU A 42 15.06 22.44 0.95
CA LEU A 42 13.84 21.85 0.37
C LEU A 42 14.15 21.00 -0.89
N SER A 43 15.14 21.46 -1.70
CA SER A 43 15.65 20.69 -2.85
C SER A 43 16.24 19.35 -2.42
N ALA A 44 17.12 19.38 -1.39
CA ALA A 44 17.74 18.17 -0.85
C ALA A 44 16.69 17.20 -0.28
N LEU A 45 15.71 17.70 0.47
CA LEU A 45 14.61 16.89 0.99
C LEU A 45 13.80 16.25 -0.14
N ARG A 46 13.44 17.02 -1.17
CA ARG A 46 12.68 16.50 -2.32
C ARG A 46 13.47 15.44 -3.10
N ARG A 47 14.78 15.64 -3.26
CA ARG A 47 15.67 14.66 -3.90
C ARG A 47 15.65 13.35 -3.12
N GLU A 48 15.89 13.39 -1.82
CA GLU A 48 15.86 12.21 -0.95
C GLU A 48 14.53 11.46 -1.04
N MET A 49 13.41 12.19 -1.03
CA MET A 49 12.08 11.60 -1.20
C MET A 49 11.92 10.93 -2.58
N MET A 50 12.40 11.56 -3.66
CA MET A 50 12.30 10.99 -5.01
C MET A 50 13.19 9.74 -5.19
N GLU A 51 14.39 9.75 -4.61
CA GLU A 51 15.31 8.61 -4.63
C GLU A 51 14.80 7.43 -3.80
N THR A 52 14.19 7.72 -2.64
CA THR A 52 13.77 6.67 -1.69
C THR A 52 12.42 6.06 -2.05
N MET A 53 11.45 6.86 -2.47
CA MET A 53 10.06 6.40 -2.65
C MET A 53 9.51 6.60 -4.07
N GLY A 54 10.33 7.15 -4.98
CA GLY A 54 9.96 7.41 -6.37
C GLY A 54 9.11 8.68 -6.56
N SER A 55 9.07 9.17 -7.82
CA SER A 55 8.44 10.45 -8.17
C SER A 55 6.92 10.47 -7.91
N ALA A 56 6.22 9.39 -8.23
CA ALA A 56 4.76 9.32 -8.08
C ALA A 56 4.32 9.41 -6.60
N HIS A 57 5.05 8.75 -5.69
CA HIS A 57 4.72 8.81 -4.26
C HIS A 57 5.11 10.16 -3.65
N THR A 58 6.28 10.69 -4.02
CA THR A 58 6.75 12.02 -3.62
C THR A 58 5.75 13.09 -4.05
N ARG A 59 5.25 13.03 -5.30
CA ARG A 59 4.23 13.94 -5.81
C ARG A 59 2.99 13.94 -4.89
N ARG A 60 2.40 12.79 -4.60
CA ARG A 60 1.21 12.70 -3.75
C ARG A 60 1.46 13.20 -2.33
N LEU A 61 2.63 12.91 -1.76
CA LEU A 61 2.99 13.40 -0.44
C LEU A 61 3.08 14.93 -0.39
N LEU A 62 3.76 15.54 -1.37
CA LEU A 62 3.89 16.99 -1.48
C LEU A 62 2.55 17.67 -1.77
N MET A 63 1.70 17.08 -2.61
CA MET A 63 0.35 17.58 -2.86
C MET A 63 -0.48 17.59 -1.58
N ARG A 64 -0.45 16.53 -0.76
CA ARG A 64 -1.15 16.49 0.53
C ARG A 64 -0.60 17.48 1.54
N ALA A 65 0.72 17.63 1.61
CA ALA A 65 1.34 18.63 2.48
C ALA A 65 0.92 20.06 2.11
N GLY A 66 0.92 20.37 0.81
CA GLY A 66 0.40 21.64 0.29
C GLY A 66 -1.09 21.83 0.61
N TYR A 67 -1.90 20.79 0.39
CA TYR A 67 -3.34 20.83 0.66
C TYR A 67 -3.63 21.20 2.11
N ALA A 68 -2.99 20.55 3.08
CA ALA A 68 -3.15 20.85 4.50
C ALA A 68 -2.70 22.29 4.86
N SER A 69 -1.68 22.83 4.18
CA SER A 69 -1.25 24.23 4.35
C SER A 69 -2.33 25.19 3.82
N GLY A 70 -2.85 24.92 2.62
CA GLY A 70 -3.91 25.72 2.00
C GLY A 70 -5.19 25.75 2.81
N GLU A 71 -5.63 24.62 3.38
CA GLU A 71 -6.80 24.59 4.27
C GLU A 71 -6.65 25.52 5.47
N ARG A 72 -5.47 25.57 6.07
CA ARG A 72 -5.17 26.45 7.20
C ARG A 72 -5.27 27.91 6.83
N ASP A 73 -4.69 28.31 5.71
CA ASP A 73 -4.67 29.69 5.24
C ASP A 73 -6.05 30.16 4.77
N ALA A 74 -6.90 29.28 4.27
CA ALA A 74 -8.29 29.62 3.96
C ALA A 74 -9.10 30.04 5.20
N GLN A 75 -8.81 29.42 6.35
CA GLN A 75 -9.44 29.83 7.63
C GLN A 75 -8.96 31.23 8.04
N LEU A 76 -7.66 31.53 7.84
CA LEU A 76 -7.08 32.81 8.12
C LEU A 76 -7.64 33.92 7.19
N ALA A 77 -7.84 33.64 5.92
CA ALA A 77 -8.37 34.60 4.93
C ALA A 77 -9.69 35.24 5.36
N ARG A 78 -10.63 34.45 5.88
CA ARG A 78 -11.93 34.93 6.37
C ARG A 78 -11.81 35.80 7.63
N GLN A 79 -10.77 35.59 8.43
CA GLN A 79 -10.52 36.37 9.66
C GLN A 79 -9.87 37.72 9.34
N ILE A 80 -8.99 37.77 8.34
CA ILE A 80 -8.25 38.99 7.97
C ILE A 80 -9.16 40.00 7.25
N ARG A 81 -10.05 39.54 6.37
CA ARG A 81 -10.91 40.41 5.55
C ARG A 81 -12.37 40.03 5.63
N PRO A 82 -13.01 40.08 6.83
CA PRO A 82 -14.39 39.57 7.02
C PRO A 82 -15.43 40.32 6.21
N ASP A 83 -15.24 41.64 5.95
CA ASP A 83 -16.21 42.51 5.29
C ASP A 83 -15.84 42.84 3.82
N ALA A 84 -14.81 42.18 3.30
CA ALA A 84 -14.35 42.42 1.93
C ALA A 84 -15.20 41.67 0.89
N SER A 85 -15.03 42.04 -0.40
CA SER A 85 -15.64 41.29 -1.50
C SER A 85 -15.16 39.82 -1.48
N LEU A 86 -15.95 38.92 -2.06
CA LEU A 86 -15.58 37.49 -2.14
C LEU A 86 -14.21 37.30 -2.80
N PHE A 87 -13.93 38.08 -3.86
CA PHE A 87 -12.64 38.06 -4.54
C PHE A 87 -11.49 38.53 -3.62
N ASP A 88 -11.70 39.67 -2.91
CA ASP A 88 -10.66 40.22 -2.02
C ASP A 88 -10.36 39.31 -0.85
N MET A 89 -11.36 38.63 -0.31
CA MET A 89 -11.16 37.57 0.68
C MET A 89 -10.38 36.38 0.09
N PHE A 90 -10.78 35.89 -1.08
CA PHE A 90 -10.10 34.80 -1.77
C PHE A 90 -8.66 35.13 -2.15
N ALA A 91 -8.41 36.41 -2.50
CA ALA A 91 -7.08 36.89 -2.88
C ALA A 91 -6.02 36.80 -1.77
N VAL A 92 -6.43 36.60 -0.51
CA VAL A 92 -5.50 36.40 0.62
C VAL A 92 -4.56 35.22 0.37
N GLY A 93 -5.05 34.06 -0.14
CA GLY A 93 -4.22 32.92 -0.44
C GLY A 93 -3.11 33.17 -1.47
N PRO A 94 -3.43 33.66 -2.68
CA PRO A 94 -2.42 34.11 -3.66
C PRO A 94 -1.43 35.13 -3.11
N GLN A 95 -1.88 36.04 -2.23
CA GLN A 95 -1.02 37.04 -1.61
C GLN A 95 -0.12 36.48 -0.51
N LEU A 96 -0.60 35.50 0.29
CA LEU A 96 0.22 34.78 1.26
C LEU A 96 1.35 34.02 0.56
N HIS A 97 1.07 33.29 -0.49
CA HIS A 97 2.11 32.63 -1.30
C HIS A 97 3.20 33.58 -1.80
N ARG A 98 2.80 34.79 -2.18
CA ARG A 98 3.75 35.83 -2.58
C ARG A 98 4.56 36.35 -1.40
N LEU A 99 3.93 36.53 -0.24
CA LEU A 99 4.58 37.01 0.98
C LEU A 99 5.58 35.98 1.53
N GLU A 100 5.26 34.71 1.45
CA GLU A 100 6.09 33.58 1.86
C GLU A 100 7.25 33.30 0.88
N GLY A 101 7.28 33.97 -0.27
CA GLY A 101 8.29 33.75 -1.29
C GLY A 101 8.10 32.45 -2.09
N ALA A 102 6.92 31.87 -2.02
CA ALA A 102 6.64 30.60 -2.70
C ALA A 102 6.43 30.77 -4.21
N VAL A 103 5.60 31.73 -4.62
CA VAL A 103 5.28 32.01 -6.01
C VAL A 103 4.59 33.36 -6.15
N ARG A 104 4.77 34.03 -7.27
CA ARG A 104 3.94 35.18 -7.64
C ARG A 104 2.68 34.70 -8.34
N ALA A 105 1.62 34.48 -7.56
CA ALA A 105 0.32 34.07 -8.09
C ALA A 105 -0.49 35.28 -8.56
N THR A 106 -0.95 35.24 -9.82
CA THR A 106 -1.77 36.27 -10.44
C THR A 106 -3.02 35.62 -11.02
N PRO A 107 -4.21 35.84 -10.44
CA PRO A 107 -5.47 35.37 -10.99
C PRO A 107 -5.74 35.98 -12.35
N GLU A 108 -6.02 35.16 -13.36
CA GLU A 108 -6.41 35.60 -14.73
C GLU A 108 -7.89 35.36 -14.99
N VAL A 109 -8.49 34.35 -14.37
CA VAL A 109 -9.92 34.09 -14.40
C VAL A 109 -10.38 33.75 -12.98
N PHE A 110 -11.48 34.34 -12.57
CA PHE A 110 -12.18 34.03 -11.33
C PHE A 110 -13.69 34.14 -11.57
N GLU A 111 -14.28 33.02 -11.88
CA GLU A 111 -15.71 32.89 -12.18
C GLU A 111 -16.30 31.89 -11.18
N ILE A 112 -17.32 32.31 -10.44
CA ILE A 112 -18.03 31.47 -9.50
C ILE A 112 -19.54 31.67 -9.65
N ASP A 113 -20.24 30.56 -9.68
CA ASP A 113 -21.69 30.47 -9.59
C ASP A 113 -22.03 29.49 -8.48
N GLU A 114 -22.15 30.03 -7.26
CA GLU A 114 -22.44 29.21 -6.07
C GLU A 114 -23.76 28.46 -6.18
N ALA A 115 -24.77 29.08 -6.80
CA ALA A 115 -26.09 28.49 -6.98
C ALA A 115 -26.08 27.30 -7.95
N ALA A 116 -25.35 27.43 -9.06
CA ALA A 116 -25.14 26.35 -10.01
C ALA A 116 -24.00 25.40 -9.60
N GLY A 117 -23.25 25.76 -8.56
CA GLY A 117 -22.11 24.99 -8.08
C GLY A 117 -20.99 24.89 -9.06
N ARG A 118 -20.68 25.96 -9.79
CA ARG A 118 -19.61 26.04 -10.77
C ARG A 118 -18.50 26.98 -10.32
N LEU A 119 -17.26 26.56 -10.54
CA LEU A 119 -16.06 27.35 -10.29
C LEU A 119 -15.12 27.22 -11.48
N ARG A 120 -14.61 28.34 -11.97
CA ARG A 120 -13.48 28.39 -12.87
C ARG A 120 -12.49 29.43 -12.37
N CYS A 121 -11.33 28.95 -11.95
CA CYS A 121 -10.25 29.78 -11.46
C CYS A 121 -8.99 29.47 -12.25
N VAL A 122 -8.44 30.44 -12.97
CA VAL A 122 -7.17 30.32 -13.70
C VAL A 122 -6.18 31.27 -13.06
N VAL A 123 -5.03 30.74 -12.66
CA VAL A 123 -3.99 31.52 -11.97
C VAL A 123 -2.66 31.30 -12.68
N ARG A 124 -2.04 32.41 -13.09
CA ARG A 124 -0.67 32.41 -13.56
C ARG A 124 0.30 32.46 -12.39
N TRP A 125 1.33 31.63 -12.46
CA TRP A 125 2.41 31.56 -11.51
C TRP A 125 3.73 31.94 -12.15
N ASP A 126 4.29 33.06 -11.69
CA ASP A 126 5.64 33.48 -12.05
C ASP A 126 6.58 33.18 -10.87
N HIS A 127 7.82 32.76 -11.15
CA HIS A 127 8.83 32.44 -10.14
C HIS A 127 8.40 31.33 -9.16
N SER A 128 7.81 30.27 -9.71
CA SER A 128 7.51 29.08 -8.88
C SER A 128 8.78 28.46 -8.35
N TRP A 129 8.93 28.42 -7.02
CA TRP A 129 10.09 27.80 -6.39
C TRP A 129 10.27 26.32 -6.76
N GLU A 130 9.16 25.59 -6.93
CA GLU A 130 9.20 24.18 -7.33
C GLU A 130 9.68 24.00 -8.76
N ALA A 131 9.18 24.80 -9.70
CA ALA A 131 9.61 24.73 -11.10
C ALA A 131 11.09 25.14 -11.26
N GLU A 132 11.52 26.22 -10.57
CA GLU A 132 12.91 26.68 -10.62
C GLU A 132 13.88 25.64 -10.01
N MET A 133 13.56 25.13 -8.82
CA MET A 133 14.36 24.15 -8.15
C MET A 133 14.44 22.86 -8.95
N HIS A 134 13.29 22.34 -9.40
CA HIS A 134 13.22 21.08 -10.13
C HIS A 134 13.98 21.16 -11.46
N GLY A 135 13.81 22.28 -12.19
CA GLY A 135 14.53 22.52 -13.44
C GLY A 135 16.05 22.61 -13.26
N ARG A 136 16.54 23.17 -12.15
CA ARG A 136 17.98 23.20 -11.81
C ARG A 136 18.55 21.83 -11.47
N GLU A 137 17.77 20.99 -10.78
CA GLU A 137 18.22 19.70 -10.25
C GLU A 137 18.16 18.58 -11.31
N TRP A 138 17.07 18.52 -12.06
CA TRP A 138 16.78 17.43 -13.01
C TRP A 138 16.63 17.86 -14.47
N GLY A 139 16.82 19.16 -14.78
CA GLY A 139 16.67 19.70 -16.12
C GLY A 139 15.21 19.79 -16.59
N PRO A 140 15.00 20.00 -17.91
CA PRO A 140 13.66 20.12 -18.49
C PRO A 140 12.84 18.84 -18.25
N GLN A 141 11.54 19.02 -17.95
CA GLN A 141 10.62 17.94 -17.61
C GLN A 141 9.54 17.73 -18.67
N GLU A 142 9.02 16.52 -18.78
CA GLU A 142 7.89 16.18 -19.65
C GLU A 142 6.52 16.47 -19.00
N ALA A 143 6.48 16.48 -17.66
CA ALA A 143 5.25 16.68 -16.87
C ALA A 143 5.41 17.78 -15.82
N PRO A 144 4.32 18.48 -15.45
CA PRO A 144 4.31 19.52 -14.43
C PRO A 144 4.83 19.07 -13.07
N VAL A 145 5.56 19.95 -12.38
CA VAL A 145 6.31 19.64 -11.15
C VAL A 145 5.95 20.48 -9.93
N CYS A 146 5.02 21.43 -10.04
CA CYS A 146 4.62 22.31 -8.93
C CYS A 146 3.62 21.63 -7.99
N TRP A 147 4.04 20.51 -7.40
CA TRP A 147 3.14 19.60 -6.69
C TRP A 147 2.62 20.15 -5.37
N MET A 148 3.48 20.75 -4.56
CA MET A 148 3.11 21.32 -3.27
C MET A 148 2.24 22.58 -3.46
N LEU A 149 2.61 23.44 -4.41
CA LEU A 149 1.83 24.63 -4.76
C LEU A 149 0.45 24.28 -5.31
N LEU A 150 0.37 23.21 -6.13
CA LEU A 150 -0.91 22.72 -6.68
C LEU A 150 -1.80 22.15 -5.55
N GLY A 151 -1.19 21.44 -4.61
CA GLY A 151 -1.86 20.97 -3.40
C GLY A 151 -2.42 22.12 -2.58
N TYR A 152 -1.63 23.15 -2.35
CA TYR A 152 -2.06 24.35 -1.63
C TYR A 152 -3.26 25.02 -2.29
N ALA A 153 -3.20 25.28 -3.60
CA ALA A 153 -4.31 25.88 -4.34
C ALA A 153 -5.62 25.08 -4.20
N SER A 154 -5.51 23.75 -4.24
CA SER A 154 -6.64 22.84 -4.09
C SER A 154 -7.20 22.87 -2.65
N GLY A 155 -6.34 22.76 -1.63
CA GLY A 155 -6.73 22.80 -0.22
C GLY A 155 -7.33 24.15 0.20
N TYR A 156 -6.66 25.25 -0.21
CA TYR A 156 -7.15 26.60 0.04
C TYR A 156 -8.54 26.83 -0.52
N THR A 157 -8.74 26.49 -1.79
CA THR A 157 -10.01 26.70 -2.49
C THR A 157 -11.12 25.82 -1.93
N SER A 158 -10.79 24.55 -1.63
CA SER A 158 -11.74 23.61 -1.02
C SER A 158 -12.25 24.11 0.35
N ALA A 159 -11.34 24.54 1.22
CA ALA A 159 -11.69 25.04 2.54
C ALA A 159 -12.39 26.41 2.48
N PHE A 160 -11.96 27.28 1.57
CA PHE A 160 -12.57 28.60 1.37
C PHE A 160 -14.03 28.47 0.95
N PHE A 161 -14.35 27.62 -0.02
CA PHE A 161 -15.73 27.41 -0.49
C PHE A 161 -16.49 26.31 0.28
N ARG A 162 -15.84 25.64 1.23
CA ARG A 162 -16.39 24.48 1.95
C ARG A 162 -16.93 23.40 1.01
N ARG A 163 -16.27 23.24 -0.14
CA ARG A 163 -16.62 22.29 -1.18
C ARG A 163 -15.36 21.81 -1.88
N PRO A 164 -15.20 20.51 -2.13
CA PRO A 164 -14.01 19.98 -2.78
C PRO A 164 -13.74 20.65 -4.13
N ALA A 165 -12.56 21.26 -4.27
CA ALA A 165 -12.07 21.90 -5.49
C ALA A 165 -10.65 21.42 -5.75
N LEU A 166 -10.33 21.11 -7.00
CA LEU A 166 -9.02 20.66 -7.42
C LEU A 166 -8.47 21.51 -8.54
N PHE A 167 -7.16 21.65 -8.55
CA PHE A 167 -6.41 22.36 -9.57
C PHE A 167 -5.59 21.39 -10.41
N LYS A 168 -5.42 21.71 -11.69
CA LYS A 168 -4.47 21.10 -12.62
C LYS A 168 -3.47 22.14 -13.08
N GLU A 169 -2.20 21.77 -13.12
CA GLU A 169 -1.18 22.59 -13.76
C GLU A 169 -1.19 22.28 -15.27
N VAL A 170 -1.63 23.25 -16.07
CA VAL A 170 -1.80 23.13 -17.54
C VAL A 170 -0.58 23.59 -18.32
N GLN A 171 0.27 24.45 -17.71
CA GLN A 171 1.58 24.84 -18.20
C GLN A 171 2.55 24.90 -17.03
N CYS A 172 3.80 24.49 -17.26
CA CYS A 172 4.84 24.49 -16.23
C CYS A 172 6.15 25.06 -16.81
N ALA A 173 6.79 25.95 -16.07
CA ALA A 173 8.06 26.54 -16.47
C ALA A 173 9.17 25.48 -16.55
N ALA A 174 9.16 24.43 -15.72
CA ALA A 174 10.08 23.30 -15.82
C ALA A 174 9.87 22.45 -17.07
N CYS A 175 8.71 22.58 -17.75
CA CYS A 175 8.41 21.94 -19.03
C CYS A 175 8.71 22.83 -20.24
N GLY A 176 9.42 23.97 -20.05
CA GLY A 176 9.81 24.88 -21.11
C GLY A 176 8.82 26.02 -21.41
N HIS A 177 7.73 26.18 -20.61
CA HIS A 177 6.84 27.31 -20.74
C HIS A 177 7.43 28.57 -20.06
N ALA A 178 6.96 29.75 -20.48
CA ALA A 178 7.41 31.02 -19.91
C ALA A 178 7.02 31.22 -18.45
N HIS A 179 5.92 30.60 -18.02
CA HIS A 179 5.39 30.63 -16.65
C HIS A 179 4.58 29.35 -16.41
N CYS A 180 4.17 29.12 -15.17
CA CYS A 180 3.22 28.08 -14.87
C CYS A 180 1.79 28.63 -14.92
N LEU A 181 0.85 27.81 -15.38
CA LEU A 181 -0.59 28.14 -15.42
C LEU A 181 -1.36 26.99 -14.79
N ILE A 182 -2.23 27.34 -13.83
CA ILE A 182 -3.11 26.37 -13.18
C ILE A 182 -4.56 26.70 -13.43
N GLU A 183 -5.38 25.68 -13.58
CA GLU A 183 -6.84 25.80 -13.68
C GLU A 183 -7.50 25.02 -12.55
N GLY A 184 -8.41 25.67 -11.81
CA GLY A 184 -9.17 25.12 -10.70
C GLY A 184 -10.66 25.06 -10.98
N ARG A 185 -11.28 23.95 -10.56
CA ARG A 185 -12.74 23.71 -10.62
C ARG A 185 -13.18 22.90 -9.43
N PHE A 186 -14.48 22.89 -9.16
CA PHE A 186 -15.01 21.89 -8.21
C PHE A 186 -14.83 20.49 -8.77
N VAL A 187 -14.64 19.50 -7.88
CA VAL A 187 -14.30 18.11 -8.27
C VAL A 187 -15.28 17.54 -9.29
N GLN A 188 -16.58 17.82 -9.12
CA GLN A 188 -17.63 17.30 -10.01
C GLN A 188 -17.61 17.88 -11.43
N GLU A 189 -16.90 18.99 -11.64
CA GLU A 189 -16.76 19.63 -12.97
C GLU A 189 -15.58 19.04 -13.76
N TRP A 190 -14.74 18.24 -13.13
CA TRP A 190 -13.66 17.53 -13.79
C TRP A 190 -14.11 16.15 -14.28
N PRO A 191 -13.89 15.80 -15.57
CA PRO A 191 -14.23 14.46 -16.08
C PRO A 191 -13.56 13.32 -15.32
N ASP A 192 -12.37 13.58 -14.76
CA ASP A 192 -11.53 12.68 -14.00
C ASP A 192 -11.41 13.06 -12.50
N GLY A 193 -12.40 13.80 -11.98
CA GLY A 193 -12.38 14.37 -10.62
C GLY A 193 -12.13 13.33 -9.52
N GLU A 194 -12.82 12.19 -9.56
CA GLU A 194 -12.62 11.09 -8.60
C GLU A 194 -11.20 10.50 -8.65
N LEU A 195 -10.58 10.46 -9.83
CA LEU A 195 -9.21 9.98 -9.98
C LEU A 195 -8.22 10.97 -9.38
N LEU A 196 -8.42 12.26 -9.63
CA LEU A 196 -7.59 13.33 -9.06
C LEU A 196 -7.70 13.39 -7.53
N GLU A 197 -8.89 13.17 -6.98
CA GLU A 197 -9.12 13.17 -5.53
C GLU A 197 -8.31 12.07 -4.81
N ARG A 198 -8.03 10.95 -5.48
CA ARG A 198 -7.18 9.88 -4.94
C ARG A 198 -5.74 10.33 -4.65
N ASP A 199 -5.21 11.30 -5.38
CA ASP A 199 -3.88 11.86 -5.12
C ASP A 199 -3.80 12.58 -3.75
N TYR A 200 -4.95 12.99 -3.20
CA TYR A 200 -5.07 13.64 -1.89
C TYR A 200 -5.49 12.68 -0.77
N ALA A 201 -5.90 11.45 -1.09
CA ALA A 201 -6.25 10.46 -0.08
C ALA A 201 -4.99 10.02 0.72
N PRO A 202 -5.10 9.83 2.05
CA PRO A 202 -4.00 9.29 2.84
C PRO A 202 -3.63 7.90 2.34
N GLU A 203 -2.42 7.73 1.86
CA GLU A 203 -1.88 6.44 1.43
C GLU A 203 -1.05 5.87 2.58
N SER A 204 -1.56 4.80 3.20
CA SER A 204 -0.77 4.06 4.17
C SER A 204 0.30 3.24 3.42
N MET A 205 1.56 3.36 3.84
CA MET A 205 2.66 2.55 3.29
C MET A 205 2.38 1.05 3.46
N LEU A 206 1.64 0.69 4.51
CA LEU A 206 1.17 -0.66 4.78
C LEU A 206 0.19 -1.15 3.68
N VAL A 207 -0.77 -0.33 3.28
CA VAL A 207 -1.71 -0.65 2.18
C VAL A 207 -0.95 -0.85 0.87
N ARG A 208 0.08 -0.03 0.60
CA ARG A 208 0.91 -0.16 -0.60
C ARG A 208 1.76 -1.43 -0.59
N MET A 209 2.36 -1.78 0.55
CA MET A 209 3.07 -3.06 0.70
C MET A 209 2.13 -4.25 0.47
N GLU A 210 0.91 -4.19 1.00
CA GLU A 210 -0.13 -5.21 0.78
C GLU A 210 -0.52 -5.34 -0.70
N GLU A 211 -0.73 -4.21 -1.39
CA GLU A 211 -1.02 -4.22 -2.83
C GLU A 211 0.11 -4.79 -3.65
N LEU A 212 1.36 -4.40 -3.38
CA LEU A 212 2.54 -4.94 -4.06
C LEU A 212 2.72 -6.44 -3.77
N GLN A 213 2.52 -6.87 -2.53
CA GLN A 213 2.54 -8.28 -2.18
C GLN A 213 1.43 -9.06 -2.90
N SER A 214 0.22 -8.50 -2.97
CA SER A 214 -0.90 -9.10 -3.71
C SER A 214 -0.61 -9.18 -5.22
N GLN A 215 0.02 -8.16 -5.79
CA GLN A 215 0.45 -8.16 -7.21
C GLN A 215 1.55 -9.18 -7.47
N VAL A 216 2.56 -9.26 -6.59
CA VAL A 216 3.62 -10.28 -6.68
C VAL A 216 3.03 -11.68 -6.57
N GLU A 217 2.06 -11.88 -5.69
CA GLU A 217 1.39 -13.18 -5.54
C GLU A 217 0.51 -13.51 -6.75
N ALA A 218 -0.21 -12.53 -7.30
CA ALA A 218 -0.98 -12.67 -8.55
C ALA A 218 -0.06 -12.96 -9.75
N LEU A 219 1.09 -12.28 -9.85
CA LEU A 219 2.09 -12.54 -10.88
C LEU A 219 2.74 -13.91 -10.69
N ARG A 220 3.04 -14.33 -9.45
CA ARG A 220 3.53 -15.68 -9.16
C ARG A 220 2.49 -16.72 -9.52
N THR A 221 1.21 -16.50 -9.23
CA THR A 221 0.12 -17.40 -9.59
C THR A 221 -0.10 -17.45 -11.12
N GLY A 222 0.06 -16.32 -11.81
CA GLY A 222 -0.04 -16.23 -13.27
C GLY A 222 1.20 -16.72 -14.03
N LEU A 223 2.38 -16.70 -13.38
CA LEU A 223 3.66 -17.18 -13.94
C LEU A 223 3.99 -18.62 -13.52
N GLN A 224 3.16 -19.21 -12.62
CA GLN A 224 3.35 -20.62 -12.29
C GLN A 224 3.01 -21.46 -13.53
N PRO A 225 4.01 -22.09 -14.16
CA PRO A 225 3.74 -23.17 -15.12
C PRO A 225 2.92 -24.21 -14.37
N SER A 226 2.05 -24.91 -15.05
CA SER A 226 1.25 -26.05 -14.57
C SER A 226 2.04 -27.18 -13.87
N ASP A 227 3.30 -27.00 -13.64
CA ASP A 227 4.32 -27.91 -13.15
C ASP A 227 4.41 -28.02 -11.61
N GLU A 228 3.81 -27.09 -10.84
CA GLU A 228 3.72 -27.26 -9.36
C GLU A 228 2.68 -28.32 -8.96
N GLN A 229 1.86 -28.76 -9.91
CA GLN A 229 0.93 -29.88 -9.77
C GLN A 229 1.56 -31.24 -10.13
N GLY A 230 2.86 -31.29 -10.43
CA GLY A 230 3.56 -32.52 -10.75
C GLY A 230 3.51 -33.53 -9.58
N PRO A 231 3.60 -34.84 -9.89
CA PRO A 231 3.53 -35.90 -8.88
C PRO A 231 4.61 -35.73 -7.82
N LEU A 232 4.31 -36.14 -6.56
CA LEU A 232 5.30 -36.22 -5.50
C LEU A 232 6.36 -37.27 -5.90
N LEU A 233 7.58 -36.83 -6.14
CA LEU A 233 8.68 -37.65 -6.62
C LEU A 233 9.55 -38.14 -5.46
N GLY A 234 9.66 -39.44 -5.32
CA GLY A 234 10.50 -40.11 -4.36
C GLY A 234 10.14 -41.58 -4.28
N ARG A 235 11.15 -42.44 -4.10
CA ARG A 235 11.02 -43.90 -3.97
C ARG A 235 11.50 -44.43 -2.65
N SER A 236 12.19 -43.62 -1.87
CA SER A 236 12.70 -44.00 -0.55
C SER A 236 11.55 -44.38 0.39
N ARG A 237 11.80 -45.35 1.27
CA ARG A 237 10.79 -45.82 2.22
C ARG A 237 10.26 -44.73 3.14
N ALA A 238 11.14 -43.82 3.57
CA ALA A 238 10.76 -42.68 4.41
C ALA A 238 9.81 -41.72 3.71
N PHE A 239 10.09 -41.39 2.42
CA PHE A 239 9.24 -40.51 1.61
C PHE A 239 7.90 -41.17 1.29
N GLN A 240 7.91 -42.44 0.89
CA GLN A 240 6.68 -43.20 0.59
C GLN A 240 5.77 -43.34 1.82
N GLY A 241 6.34 -43.49 3.01
CA GLY A 241 5.58 -43.44 4.26
C GLY A 241 4.84 -42.14 4.47
N ALA A 242 5.51 -41.02 4.23
CA ALA A 242 4.85 -39.68 4.29
C ALA A 242 3.75 -39.51 3.23
N VAL A 243 3.96 -39.99 2.00
CA VAL A 243 2.96 -39.99 0.92
C VAL A 243 1.75 -40.87 1.26
N GLU A 244 1.97 -42.02 1.90
CA GLU A 244 0.90 -42.91 2.33
C GLU A 244 0.01 -42.24 3.41
N LEU A 245 0.62 -41.59 4.41
CA LEU A 245 -0.11 -40.79 5.39
C LEU A 245 -0.92 -39.70 4.74
N LEU A 246 -0.35 -39.00 3.73
CA LEU A 246 -1.03 -37.98 2.96
C LEU A 246 -2.28 -38.54 2.25
N ARG A 247 -2.15 -39.71 1.60
CA ARG A 247 -3.27 -40.40 0.92
C ARG A 247 -4.39 -40.80 1.89
N LYS A 248 -4.04 -41.25 3.09
CA LYS A 248 -5.02 -41.57 4.15
C LYS A 248 -5.77 -40.33 4.65
N ALA A 249 -5.08 -39.17 4.76
CA ALA A 249 -5.68 -37.90 5.17
C ALA A 249 -6.54 -37.27 4.07
N ALA A 250 -6.24 -37.51 2.80
CA ALA A 250 -6.87 -36.83 1.66
C ALA A 250 -8.41 -36.86 1.67
N PRO A 251 -9.11 -37.98 1.84
CA PRO A 251 -10.57 -38.03 1.83
C PRO A 251 -11.24 -37.41 3.04
N THR A 252 -10.49 -37.05 4.07
CA THR A 252 -11.02 -36.53 5.32
C THR A 252 -10.99 -35.00 5.39
N GLN A 253 -11.67 -34.41 6.38
CA GLN A 253 -11.62 -32.95 6.66
C GLN A 253 -10.68 -32.61 7.82
N VAL A 254 -9.89 -33.58 8.29
CA VAL A 254 -8.97 -33.37 9.43
C VAL A 254 -7.92 -32.31 9.11
N THR A 255 -7.58 -31.52 10.11
CA THR A 255 -6.43 -30.62 10.03
C THR A 255 -5.14 -31.44 9.93
N VAL A 256 -4.30 -31.13 8.96
CA VAL A 256 -3.01 -31.81 8.74
C VAL A 256 -1.89 -30.86 9.11
N LEU A 257 -0.95 -31.32 9.92
CA LEU A 257 0.27 -30.62 10.29
C LEU A 257 1.46 -31.22 9.53
N LEU A 258 2.01 -30.48 8.58
CA LEU A 258 3.20 -30.85 7.83
C LEU A 258 4.45 -30.33 8.57
N THR A 259 5.32 -31.22 9.01
CA THR A 259 6.57 -30.84 9.66
C THR A 259 7.78 -31.26 8.84
N GLY A 260 8.84 -30.44 8.85
CA GLY A 260 10.09 -30.74 8.15
C GLY A 260 10.88 -29.48 7.85
N GLU A 261 12.14 -29.66 7.53
CA GLU A 261 13.07 -28.56 7.26
C GLU A 261 12.62 -27.65 6.10
N THR A 262 13.18 -26.46 6.04
CA THR A 262 12.97 -25.57 4.90
C THR A 262 13.46 -26.23 3.62
N GLY A 263 12.67 -26.13 2.54
CA GLY A 263 13.02 -26.72 1.24
C GLY A 263 12.66 -28.19 1.04
N VAL A 264 12.13 -28.92 2.04
CA VAL A 264 11.77 -30.35 1.87
C VAL A 264 10.55 -30.59 0.96
N GLY A 265 9.79 -29.53 0.64
CA GLY A 265 8.62 -29.57 -0.24
C GLY A 265 7.27 -29.59 0.49
N LYS A 266 7.16 -28.98 1.67
CA LYS A 266 5.90 -28.89 2.44
C LYS A 266 4.73 -28.39 1.60
N GLU A 267 4.94 -27.34 0.79
CA GLU A 267 3.91 -26.79 -0.09
C GLU A 267 3.45 -27.80 -1.16
N ARG A 268 4.37 -28.56 -1.78
CA ARG A 268 4.01 -29.62 -2.74
C ARG A 268 3.16 -30.69 -2.09
N PHE A 269 3.46 -31.10 -0.84
CA PHE A 269 2.62 -32.02 -0.08
C PHE A 269 1.24 -31.45 0.20
N ALA A 270 1.12 -30.16 0.56
CA ALA A 270 -0.17 -29.52 0.78
C ALA A 270 -1.03 -29.45 -0.50
N ARG A 271 -0.42 -29.08 -1.63
CA ARG A 271 -1.09 -29.08 -2.95
C ARG A 271 -1.51 -30.47 -3.37
N ALA A 272 -0.66 -31.47 -3.20
CA ALA A 272 -1.02 -32.86 -3.49
C ALA A 272 -2.16 -33.37 -2.59
N LEU A 273 -2.16 -33.00 -1.30
CA LEU A 273 -3.25 -33.32 -0.38
C LEU A 273 -4.57 -32.71 -0.84
N HIS A 274 -4.56 -31.45 -1.26
CA HIS A 274 -5.72 -30.77 -1.80
C HIS A 274 -6.23 -31.43 -3.09
N ALA A 275 -5.33 -31.70 -4.04
CA ALA A 275 -5.66 -32.34 -5.32
C ALA A 275 -6.26 -33.75 -5.16
N MET A 276 -5.86 -34.50 -4.14
CA MET A 276 -6.41 -35.81 -3.82
C MET A 276 -7.66 -35.76 -2.93
N SER A 277 -8.12 -34.59 -2.50
CA SER A 277 -9.25 -34.40 -1.59
C SER A 277 -10.58 -34.20 -2.35
N PRO A 278 -11.73 -34.36 -1.66
CA PRO A 278 -13.05 -33.98 -2.23
C PRO A 278 -13.14 -32.49 -2.60
N ARG A 279 -12.17 -31.65 -2.20
CA ARG A 279 -12.09 -30.21 -2.48
C ARG A 279 -11.15 -29.88 -3.63
N ALA A 280 -10.68 -30.84 -4.43
CA ALA A 280 -9.70 -30.65 -5.51
C ALA A 280 -10.08 -29.55 -6.53
N GLY A 281 -11.39 -29.37 -6.82
CA GLY A 281 -11.90 -28.33 -7.71
C GLY A 281 -12.31 -27.03 -6.99
N LYS A 282 -11.97 -26.87 -5.72
CA LYS A 282 -12.31 -25.69 -4.89
C LYS A 282 -11.06 -24.80 -4.69
N PRO A 283 -11.21 -23.58 -4.17
CA PRO A 283 -10.08 -22.70 -3.93
C PRO A 283 -9.00 -23.35 -3.04
N PHE A 284 -7.73 -23.20 -3.43
CA PHE A 284 -6.57 -23.47 -2.62
C PHE A 284 -5.86 -22.15 -2.34
N VAL A 285 -5.87 -21.70 -1.09
CA VAL A 285 -5.24 -20.46 -0.66
C VAL A 285 -4.03 -20.81 0.19
N ALA A 286 -2.84 -20.36 -0.22
CA ALA A 286 -1.61 -20.52 0.58
C ALA A 286 -1.20 -19.17 1.18
N VAL A 287 -0.74 -19.20 2.43
CA VAL A 287 -0.22 -18.03 3.15
C VAL A 287 1.08 -18.42 3.81
N ASN A 288 2.14 -17.70 3.52
CA ASN A 288 3.39 -17.80 4.26
C ASN A 288 3.37 -16.79 5.42
N CYS A 289 3.32 -17.28 6.65
CA CYS A 289 3.20 -16.43 7.84
C CYS A 289 4.48 -15.64 8.15
N ALA A 290 5.65 -16.12 7.70
CA ALA A 290 6.93 -15.42 7.88
C ALA A 290 7.12 -14.26 6.86
N ALA A 291 6.41 -14.29 5.74
CA ALA A 291 6.55 -13.28 4.71
C ALA A 291 5.75 -11.99 4.99
N LEU A 292 4.89 -11.99 6.01
CA LEU A 292 4.01 -10.88 6.37
C LEU A 292 4.51 -10.21 7.65
N PRO A 293 4.53 -8.86 7.71
CA PRO A 293 4.75 -8.15 8.97
C PRO A 293 3.72 -8.58 10.04
N ALA A 294 4.17 -8.65 11.30
CA ALA A 294 3.33 -9.12 12.42
C ALA A 294 2.03 -8.32 12.57
N GLU A 295 2.07 -7.02 12.25
CA GLU A 295 0.92 -6.10 12.32
C GLU A 295 -0.12 -6.37 11.22
N LEU A 296 0.29 -6.97 10.11
CA LEU A 296 -0.57 -7.21 8.95
C LEU A 296 -1.13 -8.63 8.90
N ILE A 297 -0.48 -9.59 9.55
CA ILE A 297 -0.86 -11.00 9.46
C ILE A 297 -2.30 -11.25 9.91
N GLU A 298 -2.77 -10.53 10.94
CA GLU A 298 -4.14 -10.65 11.40
C GLU A 298 -5.15 -10.15 10.37
N SER A 299 -4.90 -8.98 9.76
CA SER A 299 -5.78 -8.41 8.73
C SER A 299 -5.81 -9.27 7.47
N GLU A 300 -4.68 -9.84 7.09
CA GLU A 300 -4.61 -10.77 5.95
C GLU A 300 -5.37 -12.06 6.21
N LEU A 301 -5.18 -12.70 7.37
CA LEU A 301 -5.83 -13.96 7.67
C LEU A 301 -7.34 -13.80 7.89
N PHE A 302 -7.74 -12.84 8.72
CA PHE A 302 -9.11 -12.71 9.21
C PHE A 302 -9.92 -11.60 8.52
N GLY A 303 -9.27 -10.71 7.78
CA GLY A 303 -9.90 -9.54 7.18
C GLY A 303 -10.01 -8.35 8.15
N ALA A 304 -10.42 -7.20 7.61
CA ALA A 304 -10.59 -5.98 8.37
C ALA A 304 -11.85 -5.23 7.94
N GLU A 305 -12.54 -4.60 8.86
CA GLU A 305 -13.59 -3.63 8.58
C GLU A 305 -12.99 -2.23 8.37
N LYS A 306 -13.75 -1.34 7.73
CA LYS A 306 -13.32 0.05 7.52
C LYS A 306 -13.03 0.70 8.87
N GLY A 307 -11.85 1.30 9.02
CA GLY A 307 -11.43 1.97 10.26
C GLY A 307 -10.85 1.05 11.33
N ALA A 308 -10.62 -0.23 11.07
CA ALA A 308 -10.08 -1.19 12.04
C ALA A 308 -8.67 -0.84 12.53
N TYR A 309 -7.88 -0.14 11.73
CA TYR A 309 -6.56 0.39 12.07
C TYR A 309 -6.27 1.65 11.24
N THR A 310 -5.23 2.40 11.62
CA THR A 310 -4.82 3.62 10.90
C THR A 310 -4.39 3.26 9.47
N GLY A 311 -5.27 3.57 8.50
CA GLY A 311 -5.08 3.23 7.07
C GLY A 311 -6.09 2.23 6.50
N ALA A 312 -6.98 1.65 7.30
CA ALA A 312 -8.07 0.79 6.82
C ALA A 312 -9.18 1.62 6.15
N GLY A 313 -8.93 2.09 4.91
CA GLY A 313 -9.86 2.94 4.15
C GLY A 313 -11.13 2.22 3.65
N ALA A 314 -11.07 0.88 3.49
CA ALA A 314 -12.18 0.05 3.04
C ALA A 314 -12.21 -1.29 3.79
N ALA A 315 -13.37 -1.93 3.86
CA ALA A 315 -13.49 -3.27 4.39
C ALA A 315 -12.81 -4.28 3.44
N ARG A 316 -12.09 -5.26 4.02
CA ARG A 316 -11.31 -6.24 3.24
C ARG A 316 -11.60 -7.66 3.71
N MET A 317 -11.76 -8.56 2.75
CA MET A 317 -11.94 -10.00 3.00
C MET A 317 -10.61 -10.66 3.37
N GLY A 318 -10.60 -11.45 4.44
CA GLY A 318 -9.45 -12.24 4.86
C GLY A 318 -9.24 -13.51 4.03
N ARG A 319 -8.09 -14.18 4.26
CA ARG A 319 -7.73 -15.43 3.58
C ARG A 319 -8.68 -16.58 3.93
N PHE A 320 -9.20 -16.62 5.16
CA PHE A 320 -10.23 -17.60 5.54
C PHE A 320 -11.53 -17.43 4.75
N GLU A 321 -11.99 -16.19 4.54
CA GLU A 321 -13.16 -15.93 3.73
C GLU A 321 -12.93 -16.32 2.26
N ARG A 322 -11.73 -16.03 1.71
CA ARG A 322 -11.36 -16.39 0.33
C ARG A 322 -11.22 -17.91 0.12
N ALA A 323 -10.83 -18.64 1.17
CA ALA A 323 -10.70 -20.10 1.12
C ALA A 323 -12.03 -20.82 1.39
N HIS A 324 -13.14 -20.09 1.54
CA HIS A 324 -14.45 -20.70 1.85
C HIS A 324 -14.84 -21.79 0.84
N GLY A 325 -15.26 -22.93 1.33
CA GLY A 325 -15.56 -24.14 0.56
C GLY A 325 -14.32 -24.92 0.09
N GLY A 326 -13.09 -24.37 0.31
CA GLY A 326 -11.81 -24.88 -0.19
C GLY A 326 -10.83 -25.28 0.90
N THR A 327 -9.55 -25.01 0.65
CA THR A 327 -8.43 -25.36 1.54
C THR A 327 -7.55 -24.13 1.78
N LEU A 328 -7.18 -23.87 3.02
CA LEU A 328 -6.20 -22.87 3.42
C LEU A 328 -4.93 -23.55 3.91
N MET A 329 -3.81 -23.24 3.29
CA MET A 329 -2.48 -23.64 3.75
C MET A 329 -1.84 -22.47 4.52
N LEU A 330 -1.41 -22.73 5.74
CA LEU A 330 -0.62 -21.83 6.59
C LEU A 330 0.81 -22.37 6.66
N ASP A 331 1.71 -21.73 5.89
CA ASP A 331 3.13 -22.09 5.90
C ASP A 331 3.89 -21.24 6.92
N GLU A 332 4.98 -21.80 7.46
CA GLU A 332 5.79 -21.21 8.55
C GLU A 332 4.92 -20.77 9.74
N LEU A 333 4.00 -21.65 10.14
CA LEU A 333 3.01 -21.38 11.19
C LEU A 333 3.63 -20.96 12.53
N GLY A 334 4.86 -21.43 12.85
CA GLY A 334 5.59 -21.06 14.06
C GLY A 334 5.87 -19.57 14.22
N GLU A 335 5.80 -18.80 13.12
CA GLU A 335 6.06 -17.36 13.10
C GLU A 335 4.79 -16.52 13.38
N LEU A 336 3.63 -17.15 13.60
CA LEU A 336 2.40 -16.42 13.92
C LEU A 336 2.51 -15.69 15.27
N PRO A 337 2.18 -14.39 15.35
CA PRO A 337 2.06 -13.67 16.61
C PRO A 337 0.97 -14.26 17.53
N LEU A 338 1.16 -14.20 18.84
CA LEU A 338 0.20 -14.74 19.83
C LEU A 338 -1.26 -14.26 19.65
N PRO A 339 -1.53 -12.97 19.30
CA PRO A 339 -2.90 -12.53 19.02
C PRO A 339 -3.52 -13.27 17.83
N ALA A 340 -2.76 -13.45 16.74
CA ALA A 340 -3.22 -14.18 15.57
C ALA A 340 -3.47 -15.67 15.87
N GLN A 341 -2.61 -16.28 16.72
CA GLN A 341 -2.80 -17.65 17.20
C GLN A 341 -4.13 -17.84 17.97
N ALA A 342 -4.52 -16.85 18.80
CA ALA A 342 -5.78 -16.90 19.55
C ALA A 342 -6.99 -16.85 18.62
N LYS A 343 -6.95 -16.01 17.58
CA LYS A 343 -8.02 -15.93 16.58
C LYS A 343 -8.07 -17.19 15.71
N LEU A 344 -6.92 -17.71 15.30
CA LEU A 344 -6.83 -18.97 14.55
C LEU A 344 -7.47 -20.12 15.33
N LEU A 345 -7.22 -20.22 16.63
CA LEU A 345 -7.83 -21.24 17.49
C LEU A 345 -9.36 -21.14 17.45
N ARG A 346 -9.92 -19.93 17.55
CA ARG A 346 -11.38 -19.71 17.44
C ARG A 346 -11.92 -20.23 16.11
N VAL A 347 -11.27 -19.87 14.98
CA VAL A 347 -11.70 -20.33 13.66
C VAL A 347 -11.68 -21.87 13.56
N LEU A 348 -10.63 -22.51 14.09
CA LEU A 348 -10.53 -23.98 14.09
C LEU A 348 -11.55 -24.68 15.01
N GLN A 349 -12.08 -23.98 16.02
CA GLN A 349 -13.08 -24.50 16.96
C GLN A 349 -14.52 -24.32 16.48
N SER A 350 -14.86 -23.09 16.06
CA SER A 350 -16.24 -22.69 15.74
C SER A 350 -16.54 -22.68 14.23
N GLY A 351 -15.51 -22.62 13.39
CA GLY A 351 -15.70 -22.37 11.94
C GLY A 351 -16.16 -20.93 11.65
N GLU A 352 -15.88 -20.00 12.55
CA GLU A 352 -16.30 -18.60 12.42
C GLU A 352 -15.09 -17.66 12.42
N VAL A 353 -15.13 -16.65 11.56
CA VAL A 353 -14.15 -15.59 11.42
C VAL A 353 -14.76 -14.25 11.81
N GLU A 354 -14.06 -13.50 12.64
CA GLU A 354 -14.37 -12.10 12.95
C GLU A 354 -13.29 -11.23 12.32
N ARG A 355 -13.69 -10.24 11.51
CA ARG A 355 -12.76 -9.25 10.92
C ARG A 355 -12.23 -8.33 12.02
N LEU A 356 -11.02 -7.82 11.83
CA LEU A 356 -10.47 -6.79 12.70
C LEU A 356 -11.40 -5.56 12.72
N GLY A 357 -11.66 -5.02 13.92
CA GLY A 357 -12.57 -3.88 14.10
C GLY A 357 -14.05 -4.19 13.90
N GLY A 358 -14.39 -5.42 13.54
CA GLY A 358 -15.78 -5.88 13.40
C GLY A 358 -16.25 -6.70 14.60
N THR A 359 -17.58 -6.76 14.79
CA THR A 359 -18.23 -7.60 15.81
C THR A 359 -19.06 -8.73 15.20
N GLN A 360 -19.13 -8.79 13.86
CA GLN A 360 -19.93 -9.79 13.16
C GLN A 360 -19.11 -11.04 12.88
N ALA A 361 -19.48 -12.16 13.48
CA ALA A 361 -18.93 -13.47 13.16
C ALA A 361 -19.49 -13.97 11.81
N ARG A 362 -18.60 -14.49 10.96
CA ARG A 362 -18.89 -15.01 9.62
C ARG A 362 -18.54 -16.49 9.58
N LYS A 363 -19.48 -17.34 9.22
CA LYS A 363 -19.21 -18.77 9.05
C LYS A 363 -18.35 -19.04 7.82
N VAL A 364 -17.29 -19.82 8.03
CA VAL A 364 -16.40 -20.28 6.97
C VAL A 364 -16.26 -21.81 7.06
N ASP A 365 -16.35 -22.46 5.90
CA ASP A 365 -16.06 -23.89 5.76
C ASP A 365 -14.72 -24.05 5.05
N VAL A 366 -13.63 -24.21 5.82
CA VAL A 366 -12.28 -24.23 5.29
C VAL A 366 -11.53 -25.43 5.85
N ARG A 367 -10.94 -26.26 4.98
CA ARG A 367 -9.96 -27.27 5.40
C ARG A 367 -8.62 -26.59 5.64
N VAL A 368 -8.04 -26.78 6.82
CA VAL A 368 -6.76 -26.18 7.17
C VAL A 368 -5.62 -27.21 7.04
N ILE A 369 -4.54 -26.79 6.36
CA ILE A 369 -3.26 -27.48 6.31
C ILE A 369 -2.23 -26.52 6.93
N ALA A 370 -1.60 -26.93 8.00
CA ALA A 370 -0.54 -26.17 8.65
C ALA A 370 0.83 -26.76 8.29
N ALA A 371 1.83 -25.91 8.07
CA ALA A 371 3.19 -26.33 7.79
C ALA A 371 4.18 -25.51 8.63
N THR A 372 5.23 -26.18 9.12
CA THR A 372 6.27 -25.54 9.92
C THR A 372 7.61 -26.31 9.85
N ASN A 373 8.70 -25.59 9.99
CA ASN A 373 10.05 -26.12 10.19
C ASN A 373 10.48 -26.04 11.67
N VAL A 374 9.69 -25.34 12.51
CA VAL A 374 9.98 -25.13 13.94
C VAL A 374 9.40 -26.25 14.77
N ASP A 375 10.11 -26.62 15.83
CA ASP A 375 9.58 -27.47 16.88
C ASP A 375 8.55 -26.68 17.70
N LEU A 376 7.26 -26.99 17.47
CA LEU A 376 6.16 -26.29 18.13
C LEU A 376 6.05 -26.61 19.62
N GLU A 377 6.52 -27.81 20.09
CA GLU A 377 6.54 -28.13 21.51
C GLU A 377 7.55 -27.27 22.25
N GLN A 378 8.74 -27.12 21.67
CA GLN A 378 9.75 -26.19 22.18
C GLN A 378 9.27 -24.72 22.12
N ALA A 379 8.56 -24.32 21.07
CA ALA A 379 7.99 -22.99 20.98
C ALA A 379 6.92 -22.72 22.06
N VAL A 380 6.15 -23.73 22.45
CA VAL A 380 5.21 -23.68 23.59
C VAL A 380 5.94 -23.49 24.91
N GLU A 381 7.02 -24.23 25.15
CA GLU A 381 7.83 -24.10 26.37
C GLU A 381 8.44 -22.67 26.48
N GLN A 382 8.82 -22.09 25.37
CA GLN A 382 9.35 -20.73 25.28
C GLN A 382 8.28 -19.63 25.33
N GLY A 383 7.00 -19.98 25.43
CA GLY A 383 5.89 -19.01 25.44
C GLY A 383 5.63 -18.31 24.11
N ARG A 384 6.25 -18.77 23.00
CA ARG A 384 6.07 -18.22 21.65
C ARG A 384 4.89 -18.83 20.89
N PHE A 385 4.43 -20.00 21.31
CA PHE A 385 3.29 -20.69 20.72
C PHE A 385 2.31 -21.16 21.80
N ARG A 386 1.01 -21.10 21.50
CA ARG A 386 -0.04 -21.50 22.44
C ARG A 386 -0.21 -23.00 22.44
N ARG A 387 -0.25 -23.61 23.64
CA ARG A 387 -0.44 -25.06 23.82
C ARG A 387 -1.80 -25.54 23.30
N ASP A 388 -2.86 -24.73 23.52
CA ASP A 388 -4.22 -25.07 23.08
C ASP A 388 -4.34 -25.12 21.55
N LEU A 389 -3.69 -24.19 20.85
CA LEU A 389 -3.61 -24.18 19.40
C LEU A 389 -2.81 -25.38 18.87
N LEU A 390 -1.67 -25.71 19.50
CA LEU A 390 -0.87 -26.88 19.11
C LEU A 390 -1.73 -28.14 19.11
N TYR A 391 -2.47 -28.44 20.19
CA TYR A 391 -3.33 -29.62 20.23
C TYR A 391 -4.42 -29.63 19.16
N ARG A 392 -4.92 -28.48 18.75
CA ARG A 392 -5.94 -28.36 17.69
C ARG A 392 -5.37 -28.55 16.29
N LEU A 393 -4.10 -28.22 16.07
CA LEU A 393 -3.40 -28.36 14.79
C LEU A 393 -2.75 -29.74 14.65
N ASN A 394 -2.20 -30.31 15.72
CA ASN A 394 -1.48 -31.57 15.74
C ASN A 394 -2.41 -32.79 15.76
N VAL A 395 -3.50 -32.74 14.97
CA VAL A 395 -4.47 -33.84 14.86
C VAL A 395 -3.95 -34.94 13.95
N TYR A 396 -3.36 -34.57 12.83
CA TYR A 396 -2.78 -35.52 11.87
C TYR A 396 -1.40 -35.02 11.40
N PRO A 397 -0.34 -35.32 12.16
CA PRO A 397 1.01 -34.90 11.79
C PRO A 397 1.59 -35.78 10.68
N ILE A 398 2.23 -35.11 9.70
CA ILE A 398 3.02 -35.78 8.65
C ILE A 398 4.39 -35.12 8.63
N ARG A 399 5.41 -35.89 9.02
CA ARG A 399 6.81 -35.47 8.90
C ARG A 399 7.33 -35.77 7.50
N ILE A 400 7.82 -34.75 6.82
CA ILE A 400 8.46 -34.88 5.51
C ILE A 400 9.97 -35.03 5.74
N PRO A 401 10.61 -36.14 5.28
CA PRO A 401 12.01 -36.36 5.52
C PRO A 401 12.90 -35.38 4.78
N ALA A 402 13.99 -34.94 5.40
CA ALA A 402 15.03 -34.16 4.76
C ALA A 402 15.72 -34.96 3.63
N LEU A 403 16.34 -34.30 2.67
CA LEU A 403 16.93 -34.95 1.49
C LEU A 403 18.04 -35.97 1.90
N ARG A 404 18.78 -35.67 2.94
CA ARG A 404 19.81 -36.58 3.51
C ARG A 404 19.22 -37.88 4.13
N GLU A 405 17.95 -37.87 4.53
CA GLU A 405 17.23 -39.04 5.06
C GLU A 405 16.61 -39.89 3.94
N ARG A 406 16.69 -39.39 2.68
CA ARG A 406 16.15 -40.04 1.48
C ARG A 406 17.14 -39.99 0.29
N ALA A 407 18.38 -40.40 0.56
CA ALA A 407 19.47 -40.37 -0.42
C ALA A 407 19.12 -41.10 -1.72
N ASP A 408 18.32 -42.17 -1.67
CA ASP A 408 17.85 -42.92 -2.84
C ASP A 408 17.01 -42.07 -3.81
N ASP A 409 16.47 -40.91 -3.37
CA ASP A 409 15.66 -40.02 -4.17
C ASP A 409 16.48 -38.96 -4.89
N ILE A 410 17.77 -38.76 -4.53
CA ILE A 410 18.62 -37.70 -5.06
C ILE A 410 18.74 -37.79 -6.58
N ALA A 411 19.13 -38.98 -7.08
CA ALA A 411 19.30 -39.21 -8.51
C ALA A 411 17.99 -38.96 -9.30
N LEU A 412 16.86 -39.43 -8.76
CA LEU A 412 15.53 -39.23 -9.37
C LEU A 412 15.16 -37.76 -9.45
N LEU A 413 15.36 -37.02 -8.36
CA LEU A 413 15.08 -35.57 -8.29
C LEU A 413 16.01 -34.78 -9.21
N ALA A 414 17.30 -35.11 -9.24
CA ALA A 414 18.28 -34.48 -10.09
C ALA A 414 17.94 -34.64 -11.58
N MET A 415 17.59 -35.84 -12.01
CA MET A 415 17.17 -36.11 -13.40
C MET A 415 15.86 -35.36 -13.77
N HIS A 416 14.89 -35.34 -12.86
CA HIS A 416 13.66 -34.60 -13.09
C HIS A 416 13.91 -33.10 -13.26
N LEU A 417 14.71 -32.49 -12.39
CA LEU A 417 15.10 -31.09 -12.47
C LEU A 417 15.91 -30.79 -13.73
N LEU A 418 16.82 -31.69 -14.09
CA LEU A 418 17.60 -31.57 -15.33
C LEU A 418 16.71 -31.51 -16.56
N HIS A 419 15.76 -32.45 -16.69
CA HIS A 419 14.82 -32.45 -17.81
C HIS A 419 13.95 -31.19 -17.82
N LYS A 420 13.47 -30.75 -16.65
CA LYS A 420 12.67 -29.55 -16.50
C LYS A 420 13.42 -28.30 -16.99
N PHE A 421 14.64 -28.08 -16.49
CA PHE A 421 15.42 -26.90 -16.86
C PHE A 421 15.97 -26.99 -18.30
N SER A 422 16.28 -28.18 -18.80
CA SER A 422 16.62 -28.41 -20.20
C SER A 422 15.50 -27.96 -21.13
N ALA A 423 14.26 -28.36 -20.84
CA ALA A 423 13.08 -27.95 -21.60
C ALA A 423 12.83 -26.43 -21.50
N LEU A 424 12.93 -25.87 -20.29
CA LEU A 424 12.68 -24.44 -20.04
C LEU A 424 13.68 -23.54 -20.79
N HIS A 425 14.94 -23.94 -20.86
CA HIS A 425 16.01 -23.16 -21.48
C HIS A 425 16.32 -23.55 -22.93
N GLY A 426 15.59 -24.53 -23.49
CA GLY A 426 15.78 -25.00 -24.86
C GLY A 426 17.17 -25.61 -25.11
N LYS A 427 17.87 -26.04 -24.05
CA LYS A 427 19.21 -26.64 -24.13
C LYS A 427 19.13 -28.14 -23.89
N PRO A 428 19.37 -28.99 -24.91
CA PRO A 428 19.36 -30.44 -24.70
C PRO A 428 20.53 -30.84 -23.81
N VAL A 429 20.21 -31.38 -22.63
CA VAL A 429 21.21 -31.96 -21.70
C VAL A 429 20.89 -33.44 -21.58
N SER A 430 21.86 -34.31 -21.90
CA SER A 430 21.66 -35.75 -22.01
C SER A 430 21.75 -36.50 -20.66
N GLY A 431 22.30 -35.88 -19.62
CA GLY A 431 22.42 -36.51 -18.30
C GLY A 431 23.44 -35.84 -17.39
N LEU A 432 23.63 -36.42 -16.21
CA LEU A 432 24.66 -36.08 -15.26
C LEU A 432 25.82 -37.06 -15.38
N SER A 433 27.06 -36.57 -15.22
CA SER A 433 28.23 -37.43 -15.17
C SER A 433 28.36 -38.07 -13.77
N ASP A 434 29.11 -39.17 -13.65
CA ASP A 434 29.35 -39.86 -12.38
C ASP A 434 30.06 -38.99 -11.32
N ARG A 435 30.59 -37.83 -11.73
CA ARG A 435 31.22 -36.84 -10.86
C ARG A 435 30.31 -35.68 -10.46
N ALA A 436 29.12 -35.59 -11.01
CA ALA A 436 28.16 -34.56 -10.70
C ALA A 436 27.20 -34.99 -9.57
#